data_2a715ed99552866315beb143567cb661
#
_entry.id   2a715ed99552866315beb143567cb661
#
_cell.length_a   1.000
_cell.length_b   1.000
_cell.length_c   1.000
_cell.angle_alpha   90.00
_cell.angle_beta   90.00
_cell.angle_gamma   90.00
#
_symmetry.space_group_name_H-M   'P 1'
#
loop_
_entity.id
_entity.type
_entity.pdbx_description
1 polymer ?
#
loop_
_entity_poly.entity_id
_entity_poly.type
_entity_poly.pdbx_seq_one_letter_code
_entity_poly.pdbx_strand_id
1 'polypeptide(L)'
;MIPDKATETKFTADNLRLLYPAPANEESLYSVLTKWSVVTSEYGKAISSKKDAKEGHQEMIELSAILKQKSKEFFIQSIVGKIAVQDKRELTSITQSIITRLLDQVFVVEQKQTEETCLESIKLVSEHVKEVFEFIREYFSSYFDYTQRVPGYLLVQFKESLKTSAESLKQLVVNNGIEMEEIGVVVAEIIEHTIGEKSAINTYRQINYYKDLFHQFLSGDGTINSSFIRHAFYKLNYNSETFIINEYERLNKACSQLYSIKEKIAFLSYELKKVNQFFCTPRNSYQPFLPSVKEQVGNWIVEEIRFLEKGTLPVEYTNTLSEPDSKIHTSLSVAKLAVIIRLLVVDKIIINRTVAPMLRIVGRTFSTLQKDDISIGSLETKYHAPDKTTINAVRDMLFKWINILGKL
;
A
#
# COMPACT_ATOMS: atom_id res chain seq x y z
N MET A 1 28.67 -6.29 -50.98
CA MET A 1 27.78 -7.47 -51.15
C MET A 1 27.31 -7.85 -49.75
N ILE A 2 26.16 -7.34 -49.35
CA ILE A 2 25.48 -7.62 -48.08
C ILE A 2 24.57 -8.80 -48.38
N PRO A 3 24.58 -9.91 -47.62
CA PRO A 3 23.59 -10.94 -47.84
C PRO A 3 22.31 -10.53 -47.09
N ASP A 4 21.36 -10.06 -47.87
CA ASP A 4 19.97 -9.91 -47.51
C ASP A 4 19.32 -11.29 -47.59
N LYS A 5 18.95 -11.85 -46.46
CA LYS A 5 17.87 -12.84 -46.29
C LYS A 5 17.68 -13.13 -44.77
N ALA A 6 16.94 -12.27 -44.09
CA ALA A 6 16.23 -12.68 -42.93
C ALA A 6 15.26 -13.80 -43.35
N THR A 7 15.59 -15.04 -43.01
CA THR A 7 14.71 -16.20 -43.16
C THR A 7 13.51 -15.96 -42.26
N GLU A 8 12.42 -15.55 -42.91
CA GLU A 8 11.11 -15.43 -42.27
C GLU A 8 10.69 -16.81 -41.75
N THR A 9 10.80 -17.03 -40.45
CA THR A 9 10.32 -18.24 -39.80
C THR A 9 8.78 -18.24 -39.84
N LYS A 10 8.22 -19.17 -40.62
CA LYS A 10 6.78 -19.44 -40.60
C LYS A 10 6.38 -19.90 -39.18
N PHE A 11 5.27 -19.41 -38.67
CA PHE A 11 4.68 -19.87 -37.44
C PHE A 11 3.99 -21.22 -37.70
N THR A 12 4.71 -22.32 -37.47
CA THR A 12 4.26 -23.70 -37.70
C THR A 12 4.43 -24.51 -36.43
N ALA A 13 3.68 -25.61 -36.29
CA ALA A 13 3.79 -26.55 -35.18
C ALA A 13 5.24 -27.04 -34.96
N ASP A 14 5.98 -27.26 -36.03
CA ASP A 14 7.38 -27.70 -35.94
C ASP A 14 8.28 -26.62 -35.35
N ASN A 15 8.03 -25.33 -35.66
CA ASN A 15 8.76 -24.21 -35.07
C ASN A 15 8.42 -24.02 -33.60
N LEU A 16 7.18 -24.23 -33.22
CA LEU A 16 6.78 -24.26 -31.78
C LEU A 16 7.43 -25.43 -31.05
N ARG A 17 7.52 -26.62 -31.66
CA ARG A 17 8.22 -27.78 -31.08
C ARG A 17 9.73 -27.57 -30.98
N LEU A 18 10.34 -26.85 -31.92
CA LEU A 18 11.77 -26.49 -31.88
C LEU A 18 12.09 -25.46 -30.81
N LEU A 19 11.18 -24.50 -30.60
CA LEU A 19 11.30 -23.53 -29.47
C LEU A 19 11.11 -24.19 -28.12
N TYR A 20 10.38 -25.34 -28.07
CA TYR A 20 10.07 -26.07 -26.85
C TYR A 20 10.27 -27.57 -27.04
N PRO A 21 11.54 -28.04 -27.08
CA PRO A 21 11.80 -29.48 -27.03
C PRO A 21 11.14 -30.07 -25.79
N ALA A 22 10.59 -31.28 -25.95
CA ALA A 22 9.96 -32.00 -24.84
C ALA A 22 10.89 -32.01 -23.62
N PRO A 23 10.38 -31.68 -22.42
CA PRO A 23 11.25 -31.45 -21.28
C PRO A 23 11.93 -32.70 -20.83
N ALA A 24 13.23 -32.62 -20.60
CA ALA A 24 13.92 -33.52 -19.73
C ALA A 24 13.48 -33.23 -18.28
N ASN A 25 12.64 -34.06 -17.74
CA ASN A 25 12.36 -34.38 -16.33
C ASN A 25 11.94 -33.34 -15.29
N GLU A 26 11.84 -32.02 -15.53
CA GLU A 26 11.32 -31.08 -14.50
C GLU A 26 10.52 -29.91 -15.11
N GLU A 27 9.29 -30.14 -15.54
CA GLU A 27 8.36 -29.05 -15.79
C GLU A 27 7.94 -28.45 -14.45
N SER A 28 8.17 -27.15 -14.28
CA SER A 28 7.71 -26.38 -13.11
C SER A 28 6.62 -25.39 -13.53
N LEU A 29 5.85 -24.89 -12.56
CA LEU A 29 4.88 -23.80 -12.81
C LEU A 29 5.52 -22.63 -13.57
N TYR A 30 6.73 -22.22 -13.16
CA TYR A 30 7.47 -21.15 -13.82
C TYR A 30 7.80 -21.44 -15.27
N SER A 31 8.22 -22.67 -15.59
CA SER A 31 8.54 -23.05 -16.95
C SER A 31 7.30 -23.02 -17.84
N VAL A 32 6.15 -23.46 -17.35
CA VAL A 32 4.86 -23.41 -18.06
C VAL A 32 4.43 -21.97 -18.31
N LEU A 33 4.46 -21.12 -17.31
CA LEU A 33 4.07 -19.71 -17.43
C LEU A 33 5.03 -18.93 -18.34
N THR A 34 6.33 -19.24 -18.31
CA THR A 34 7.32 -18.66 -19.22
C THR A 34 7.07 -19.09 -20.65
N LYS A 35 6.83 -20.38 -20.91
CA LYS A 35 6.45 -20.90 -22.22
C LYS A 35 5.23 -20.14 -22.77
N TRP A 36 4.21 -19.94 -21.93
CA TRP A 36 3.01 -19.23 -22.34
C TRP A 36 3.30 -17.78 -22.73
N SER A 37 4.14 -17.08 -21.96
CA SER A 37 4.54 -15.69 -22.28
C SER A 37 5.28 -15.58 -23.63
N VAL A 38 6.22 -16.51 -23.89
CA VAL A 38 6.96 -16.52 -25.14
C VAL A 38 6.05 -16.85 -26.32
N VAL A 39 5.23 -17.89 -26.19
CA VAL A 39 4.27 -18.30 -27.25
C VAL A 39 3.30 -17.16 -27.58
N THR A 40 2.75 -16.49 -26.56
CA THR A 40 1.85 -15.34 -26.76
C THR A 40 2.55 -14.17 -27.46
N SER A 41 3.82 -13.91 -27.11
CA SER A 41 4.63 -12.85 -27.73
C SER A 41 4.94 -13.15 -29.20
N GLU A 42 5.38 -14.37 -29.50
CA GLU A 42 5.70 -14.79 -30.88
C GLU A 42 4.44 -14.83 -31.75
N TYR A 43 3.31 -15.29 -31.19
CA TYR A 43 2.02 -15.25 -31.85
C TYR A 43 1.59 -13.82 -32.19
N GLY A 44 1.73 -12.90 -31.26
CA GLY A 44 1.45 -11.47 -31.49
C GLY A 44 2.30 -10.86 -32.59
N LYS A 45 3.58 -11.24 -32.69
CA LYS A 45 4.48 -10.81 -33.79
C LYS A 45 4.06 -11.42 -35.15
N ALA A 46 3.73 -12.72 -35.18
CA ALA A 46 3.30 -13.41 -36.38
C ALA A 46 2.03 -12.81 -37.00
N ILE A 47 1.04 -12.51 -36.16
CA ILE A 47 -0.21 -11.83 -36.54
C ILE A 47 0.09 -10.44 -37.11
N SER A 48 0.95 -9.67 -36.47
CA SER A 48 1.30 -8.32 -36.93
C SER A 48 2.00 -8.29 -38.29
N SER A 49 2.58 -9.41 -38.72
CA SER A 49 3.30 -9.55 -40.00
C SER A 49 2.43 -9.97 -41.17
N LYS A 50 1.09 -10.11 -41.02
CA LYS A 50 0.13 -10.48 -42.09
C LYS A 50 0.45 -11.77 -42.83
N LYS A 51 1.07 -12.75 -42.25
CA LYS A 51 1.34 -14.06 -42.88
C LYS A 51 0.15 -15.01 -42.70
N ASP A 52 -0.14 -15.83 -43.73
CA ASP A 52 -1.15 -16.89 -43.76
C ASP A 52 -1.05 -17.78 -42.52
N ALA A 53 -1.92 -17.52 -41.57
CA ALA A 53 -1.75 -18.02 -40.21
C ALA A 53 -2.85 -19.02 -39.79
N LYS A 54 -3.72 -19.51 -40.70
CA LYS A 54 -4.84 -20.36 -40.28
C LYS A 54 -4.43 -21.62 -39.52
N GLU A 55 -3.38 -22.31 -39.99
CA GLU A 55 -2.86 -23.50 -39.26
C GLU A 55 -2.25 -23.11 -37.94
N GLY A 56 -1.49 -22.02 -37.86
CA GLY A 56 -0.90 -21.50 -36.64
C GLY A 56 -1.93 -21.02 -35.57
N HIS A 57 -3.14 -20.61 -36.00
CA HIS A 57 -4.20 -20.21 -35.10
C HIS A 57 -4.77 -21.40 -34.31
N GLN A 58 -5.07 -22.50 -35.00
CA GLN A 58 -5.60 -23.70 -34.38
C GLN A 58 -4.60 -24.31 -33.36
N GLU A 59 -3.34 -24.40 -33.76
CA GLU A 59 -2.26 -24.90 -32.90
C GLU A 59 -2.07 -24.02 -31.66
N MET A 60 -2.18 -22.68 -31.80
CA MET A 60 -2.09 -21.77 -30.67
C MET A 60 -3.23 -21.97 -29.68
N ILE A 61 -4.45 -22.20 -30.16
CA ILE A 61 -5.62 -22.47 -29.32
C ILE A 61 -5.41 -23.77 -28.54
N GLU A 62 -4.99 -24.84 -29.21
CA GLU A 62 -4.73 -26.15 -28.60
C GLU A 62 -3.60 -26.06 -27.56
N LEU A 63 -2.50 -25.41 -27.90
CA LEU A 63 -1.39 -25.20 -26.99
C LEU A 63 -1.81 -24.38 -25.78
N SER A 64 -2.59 -23.32 -25.96
CA SER A 64 -3.09 -22.49 -24.85
C SER A 64 -4.01 -23.29 -23.93
N ALA A 65 -4.83 -24.19 -24.44
CA ALA A 65 -5.66 -25.09 -23.64
C ALA A 65 -4.83 -26.07 -22.79
N ILE A 66 -3.76 -26.65 -23.38
CA ILE A 66 -2.81 -27.50 -22.64
C ILE A 66 -2.08 -26.69 -21.55
N LEU A 67 -1.59 -25.52 -21.88
CA LEU A 67 -0.90 -24.64 -20.92
C LEU A 67 -1.82 -24.19 -19.78
N LYS A 68 -3.12 -23.94 -20.08
CA LYS A 68 -4.14 -23.66 -19.08
C LYS A 68 -4.25 -24.79 -18.04
N GLN A 69 -4.41 -26.01 -18.54
CA GLN A 69 -4.56 -27.17 -17.66
C GLN A 69 -3.30 -27.40 -16.83
N LYS A 70 -2.14 -27.40 -17.45
CA LYS A 70 -0.85 -27.55 -16.76
C LYS A 70 -0.62 -26.44 -15.72
N SER A 71 -0.96 -25.20 -16.02
CA SER A 71 -0.81 -24.09 -15.08
C SER A 71 -1.62 -24.30 -13.81
N LYS A 72 -2.88 -24.75 -13.92
CA LYS A 72 -3.73 -25.09 -12.78
C LYS A 72 -3.16 -26.25 -11.96
N GLU A 73 -2.75 -27.34 -12.63
CA GLU A 73 -2.17 -28.52 -11.96
C GLU A 73 -0.88 -28.20 -11.21
N PHE A 74 0.07 -27.55 -11.85
CA PHE A 74 1.34 -27.17 -11.23
C PHE A 74 1.16 -26.14 -10.11
N PHE A 75 0.20 -25.22 -10.24
CA PHE A 75 -0.11 -24.28 -9.17
C PHE A 75 -0.63 -25.02 -7.93
N ILE A 76 -1.58 -25.95 -8.11
CA ILE A 76 -2.10 -26.79 -7.01
C ILE A 76 -0.96 -27.57 -6.36
N GLN A 77 -0.14 -28.28 -7.15
CA GLN A 77 0.98 -29.06 -6.64
C GLN A 77 1.97 -28.19 -5.85
N SER A 78 2.30 -27.02 -6.39
CA SER A 78 3.23 -26.08 -5.76
C SER A 78 2.68 -25.50 -4.45
N ILE A 79 1.39 -25.16 -4.38
CA ILE A 79 0.80 -24.55 -3.18
C ILE A 79 0.51 -25.59 -2.09
N VAL A 80 0.16 -26.83 -2.47
CA VAL A 80 -0.06 -27.92 -1.51
C VAL A 80 1.26 -28.33 -0.85
N GLY A 81 2.37 -28.32 -1.59
CA GLY A 81 3.70 -28.59 -1.06
C GLY A 81 4.24 -27.55 -0.08
N LYS A 82 3.61 -26.36 0.00
CA LYS A 82 4.02 -25.31 0.94
C LYS A 82 3.34 -25.47 2.29
N ILE A 83 4.14 -25.46 3.37
CA ILE A 83 3.63 -25.58 4.75
C ILE A 83 3.27 -24.20 5.30
N ALA A 84 4.17 -23.22 5.18
CA ALA A 84 3.96 -21.89 5.72
C ALA A 84 2.94 -21.07 4.89
N VAL A 85 2.06 -20.33 5.57
CA VAL A 85 1.09 -19.43 4.95
C VAL A 85 1.79 -18.34 4.15
N GLN A 86 2.93 -17.85 4.63
CA GLN A 86 3.73 -16.83 3.96
C GLN A 86 4.24 -17.33 2.61
N ASP A 87 4.76 -18.56 2.53
CA ASP A 87 5.24 -19.17 1.28
C ASP A 87 4.10 -19.31 0.25
N LYS A 88 2.88 -19.65 0.73
CA LYS A 88 1.69 -19.73 -0.13
C LYS A 88 1.31 -18.37 -0.70
N ARG A 89 1.37 -17.31 0.12
CA ARG A 89 1.12 -15.93 -0.32
C ARG A 89 2.15 -15.48 -1.34
N GLU A 90 3.43 -15.73 -1.08
CA GLU A 90 4.51 -15.36 -1.99
C GLU A 90 4.38 -16.07 -3.35
N LEU A 91 4.16 -17.40 -3.35
CA LEU A 91 3.91 -18.15 -4.56
C LEU A 91 2.71 -17.61 -5.35
N THR A 92 1.59 -17.35 -4.64
CA THR A 92 0.38 -16.82 -5.28
C THR A 92 0.63 -15.42 -5.85
N SER A 93 1.30 -14.53 -5.10
CA SER A 93 1.62 -13.18 -5.53
C SER A 93 2.51 -13.15 -6.77
N ILE A 94 3.56 -13.99 -6.81
CA ILE A 94 4.44 -14.11 -7.98
C ILE A 94 3.67 -14.65 -9.19
N THR A 95 2.90 -15.73 -9.00
CA THR A 95 2.09 -16.33 -10.07
C THR A 95 1.07 -15.34 -10.62
N GLN A 96 0.38 -14.63 -9.75
CA GLN A 96 -0.56 -13.55 -10.08
C GLN A 96 0.11 -12.47 -10.92
N SER A 97 1.32 -12.04 -10.56
CA SER A 97 2.09 -11.02 -11.31
C SER A 97 2.42 -11.50 -12.72
N ILE A 98 2.83 -12.75 -12.88
CA ILE A 98 3.16 -13.31 -14.19
C ILE A 98 1.91 -13.41 -15.06
N ILE A 99 0.80 -13.93 -14.51
CA ILE A 99 -0.46 -14.07 -15.26
C ILE A 99 -1.04 -12.70 -15.60
N THR A 100 -0.96 -11.71 -14.71
CA THR A 100 -1.37 -10.34 -15.01
C THR A 100 -0.60 -9.78 -16.20
N ARG A 101 0.70 -10.02 -16.27
CA ARG A 101 1.54 -9.60 -17.41
C ARG A 101 1.17 -10.31 -18.71
N LEU A 102 0.86 -11.61 -18.64
CA LEU A 102 0.35 -12.37 -19.78
C LEU A 102 -0.98 -11.81 -20.30
N LEU A 103 -1.92 -11.54 -19.40
CA LEU A 103 -3.21 -10.93 -19.74
C LEU A 103 -3.05 -9.57 -20.40
N ASP A 104 -2.10 -8.75 -19.94
CA ASP A 104 -1.79 -7.47 -20.55
C ASP A 104 -1.20 -7.65 -21.97
N GLN A 105 -0.33 -8.62 -22.17
CA GLN A 105 0.24 -8.92 -23.50
C GLN A 105 -0.87 -9.32 -24.47
N VAL A 106 -1.74 -10.26 -24.08
CA VAL A 106 -2.87 -10.71 -24.91
C VAL A 106 -3.83 -9.55 -25.19
N PHE A 107 -4.14 -8.76 -24.19
CA PHE A 107 -5.04 -7.61 -24.32
C PHE A 107 -4.49 -6.57 -25.31
N VAL A 108 -3.20 -6.27 -25.29
CA VAL A 108 -2.57 -5.36 -26.26
C VAL A 108 -2.63 -5.91 -27.69
N VAL A 109 -2.46 -7.23 -27.87
CA VAL A 109 -2.57 -7.88 -29.19
C VAL A 109 -4.02 -7.82 -29.67
N GLU A 110 -4.99 -8.13 -28.79
CA GLU A 110 -6.43 -8.07 -29.08
C GLU A 110 -6.86 -6.67 -29.55
N GLN A 111 -6.39 -5.61 -28.87
CA GLN A 111 -6.75 -4.22 -29.22
C GLN A 111 -6.16 -3.75 -30.58
N LYS A 112 -5.07 -4.34 -31.03
CA LYS A 112 -4.42 -3.98 -32.29
C LYS A 112 -4.92 -4.78 -33.48
N GLN A 113 -5.67 -5.84 -33.24
CA GLN A 113 -6.10 -6.76 -34.30
C GLN A 113 -7.42 -6.30 -34.94
N THR A 114 -7.44 -6.29 -36.26
CA THR A 114 -8.59 -5.89 -37.10
C THR A 114 -9.17 -7.05 -37.91
N GLU A 115 -8.43 -8.15 -38.07
CA GLU A 115 -8.86 -9.31 -38.81
C GLU A 115 -9.72 -10.24 -37.92
N GLU A 116 -10.91 -10.57 -38.37
CA GLU A 116 -11.94 -11.25 -37.57
C GLU A 116 -11.51 -12.65 -37.10
N THR A 117 -10.92 -13.44 -38.03
CA THR A 117 -10.44 -14.80 -37.70
C THR A 117 -9.32 -14.80 -36.69
N CYS A 118 -8.40 -13.86 -36.77
CA CYS A 118 -7.31 -13.67 -35.80
C CYS A 118 -7.86 -13.21 -34.46
N LEU A 119 -8.86 -12.32 -34.48
CA LEU A 119 -9.48 -11.80 -33.26
C LEU A 119 -10.19 -12.91 -32.47
N GLU A 120 -10.90 -13.82 -33.14
CA GLU A 120 -11.53 -14.97 -32.49
C GLU A 120 -10.50 -15.88 -31.79
N SER A 121 -9.41 -16.18 -32.47
CA SER A 121 -8.35 -17.01 -31.91
C SER A 121 -7.69 -16.34 -30.70
N ILE A 122 -7.42 -15.05 -30.77
CA ILE A 122 -6.85 -14.27 -29.66
C ILE A 122 -7.82 -14.24 -28.47
N LYS A 123 -9.12 -14.07 -28.69
CA LYS A 123 -10.13 -14.11 -27.66
C LYS A 123 -10.16 -15.47 -26.95
N LEU A 124 -10.07 -16.58 -27.67
CA LEU A 124 -10.01 -17.91 -27.06
C LEU A 124 -8.73 -18.09 -26.21
N VAL A 125 -7.58 -17.65 -26.70
CA VAL A 125 -6.35 -17.66 -25.91
C VAL A 125 -6.49 -16.78 -24.67
N SER A 126 -7.07 -15.59 -24.81
CA SER A 126 -7.38 -14.66 -23.71
C SER A 126 -8.25 -15.34 -22.64
N GLU A 127 -9.31 -16.03 -23.07
CA GLU A 127 -10.18 -16.76 -22.14
C GLU A 127 -9.44 -17.87 -21.38
N HIS A 128 -8.57 -18.62 -22.04
CA HIS A 128 -7.77 -19.63 -21.35
C HIS A 128 -6.86 -19.04 -20.27
N VAL A 129 -6.24 -17.87 -20.52
CA VAL A 129 -5.43 -17.20 -19.49
C VAL A 129 -6.29 -16.64 -18.38
N LYS A 130 -7.45 -16.02 -18.73
CA LYS A 130 -8.44 -15.53 -17.75
C LYS A 130 -8.93 -16.65 -16.83
N GLU A 131 -9.21 -17.83 -17.37
CA GLU A 131 -9.64 -18.98 -16.56
C GLU A 131 -8.59 -19.40 -15.51
N VAL A 132 -7.30 -19.35 -15.82
CA VAL A 132 -6.24 -19.64 -14.83
C VAL A 132 -6.21 -18.53 -13.78
N PHE A 133 -6.35 -17.29 -14.20
CA PHE A 133 -6.36 -16.16 -13.29
C PHE A 133 -7.55 -16.21 -12.32
N GLU A 134 -8.77 -16.43 -12.86
CA GLU A 134 -9.99 -16.55 -12.05
C GLU A 134 -9.93 -17.75 -11.11
N PHE A 135 -9.39 -18.89 -11.57
CA PHE A 135 -9.15 -20.04 -10.73
C PHE A 135 -8.31 -19.71 -9.48
N ILE A 136 -7.22 -18.96 -9.65
CA ILE A 136 -6.39 -18.54 -8.52
C ILE A 136 -7.16 -17.55 -7.63
N ARG A 137 -7.84 -16.58 -8.21
CA ARG A 137 -8.59 -15.57 -7.48
C ARG A 137 -9.73 -16.15 -6.66
N GLU A 138 -10.45 -17.12 -7.20
CA GLU A 138 -11.62 -17.72 -6.57
C GLU A 138 -11.24 -18.74 -5.50
N TYR A 139 -10.42 -19.72 -5.87
CA TYR A 139 -10.10 -20.84 -4.98
C TYR A 139 -8.97 -20.55 -3.98
N PHE A 140 -8.13 -19.56 -4.25
CA PHE A 140 -7.01 -19.18 -3.40
C PHE A 140 -7.08 -17.72 -2.92
N SER A 141 -8.29 -17.19 -2.78
CA SER A 141 -8.57 -15.79 -2.39
C SER A 141 -7.88 -15.36 -1.09
N SER A 142 -7.69 -16.27 -0.12
CA SER A 142 -6.98 -16.01 1.14
C SER A 142 -5.47 -15.74 0.99
N TYR A 143 -4.90 -16.13 -0.14
CA TYR A 143 -3.49 -15.91 -0.50
C TYR A 143 -3.33 -14.86 -1.61
N PHE A 144 -4.43 -14.44 -2.23
CA PHE A 144 -4.43 -13.47 -3.32
C PHE A 144 -3.92 -12.11 -2.87
N ASP A 145 -3.02 -11.51 -3.63
CA ASP A 145 -2.41 -10.23 -3.31
C ASP A 145 -3.22 -9.07 -3.92
N TYR A 146 -4.08 -8.48 -3.11
CA TYR A 146 -4.90 -7.34 -3.51
C TYR A 146 -4.12 -6.04 -3.71
N THR A 147 -2.84 -5.98 -3.33
CA THR A 147 -1.99 -4.80 -3.56
C THR A 147 -1.42 -4.74 -4.96
N GLN A 148 -1.48 -5.84 -5.69
CA GLN A 148 -1.04 -5.89 -7.08
C GLN A 148 -1.97 -5.14 -8.03
N ARG A 149 -1.40 -4.75 -9.17
CA ARG A 149 -2.16 -4.10 -10.23
C ARG A 149 -3.14 -5.07 -10.89
N VAL A 150 -4.22 -4.53 -11.36
CA VAL A 150 -5.25 -5.24 -12.10
C VAL A 150 -4.83 -5.39 -13.56
N PRO A 151 -5.08 -6.52 -14.22
CA PRO A 151 -4.88 -6.67 -15.65
C PRO A 151 -5.66 -5.60 -16.45
N GLY A 152 -5.07 -5.14 -17.57
CA GLY A 152 -5.62 -4.03 -18.37
C GLY A 152 -7.06 -4.20 -18.78
N TYR A 153 -7.47 -5.42 -19.21
CA TYR A 153 -8.85 -5.69 -19.62
C TYR A 153 -9.87 -5.51 -18.47
N LEU A 154 -9.51 -5.98 -17.25
CA LEU A 154 -10.35 -5.78 -16.06
C LEU A 154 -10.31 -4.34 -15.57
N LEU A 155 -9.16 -3.68 -15.70
CA LEU A 155 -9.00 -2.29 -15.29
C LEU A 155 -9.94 -1.37 -16.08
N VAL A 156 -10.10 -1.60 -17.39
CA VAL A 156 -11.06 -0.87 -18.24
C VAL A 156 -12.49 -1.06 -17.73
N GLN A 157 -12.89 -2.31 -17.45
CA GLN A 157 -14.23 -2.62 -16.93
C GLN A 157 -14.48 -1.99 -15.55
N PHE A 158 -13.48 -2.06 -14.65
CA PHE A 158 -13.61 -1.47 -13.33
C PHE A 158 -13.68 0.05 -13.36
N LYS A 159 -12.87 0.68 -14.21
CA LYS A 159 -12.90 2.14 -14.38
C LYS A 159 -14.26 2.62 -14.91
N GLU A 160 -14.85 1.92 -15.86
CA GLU A 160 -16.18 2.25 -16.36
C GLU A 160 -17.26 2.11 -15.28
N SER A 161 -17.23 1.02 -14.51
CA SER A 161 -18.11 0.83 -13.35
C SER A 161 -17.95 1.91 -12.29
N LEU A 162 -16.70 2.28 -11.95
CA LEU A 162 -16.41 3.34 -10.98
C LEU A 162 -16.83 4.71 -11.50
N LYS A 163 -16.66 4.96 -12.80
CA LYS A 163 -17.13 6.19 -13.45
C LYS A 163 -18.64 6.36 -13.32
N THR A 164 -19.42 5.32 -13.64
CA THR A 164 -20.86 5.34 -13.46
C THR A 164 -21.25 5.65 -12.00
N SER A 165 -20.56 5.03 -11.04
CA SER A 165 -20.82 5.27 -9.62
C SER A 165 -20.44 6.71 -9.19
N ALA A 166 -19.33 7.25 -9.71
CA ALA A 166 -18.91 8.62 -9.44
C ALA A 166 -19.88 9.67 -10.02
N GLU A 167 -20.39 9.42 -11.22
CA GLU A 167 -21.42 10.27 -11.85
C GLU A 167 -22.73 10.25 -11.03
N SER A 168 -23.14 9.06 -10.56
CA SER A 168 -24.30 8.92 -9.67
C SER A 168 -24.10 9.67 -8.35
N LEU A 169 -22.91 9.57 -7.74
CA LEU A 169 -22.58 10.32 -6.53
C LEU A 169 -22.60 11.83 -6.78
N LYS A 170 -22.07 12.28 -7.91
CA LYS A 170 -22.09 13.71 -8.29
C LYS A 170 -23.51 14.26 -8.36
N GLN A 171 -24.41 13.52 -9.00
CA GLN A 171 -25.85 13.88 -9.06
C GLN A 171 -26.48 13.92 -7.67
N LEU A 172 -26.16 12.92 -6.83
CA LEU A 172 -26.69 12.83 -5.48
C LEU A 172 -26.25 14.02 -4.61
N VAL A 173 -25.00 14.45 -4.70
CA VAL A 173 -24.45 15.63 -4.00
C VAL A 173 -25.17 16.90 -4.43
N VAL A 174 -25.38 17.09 -5.73
CA VAL A 174 -26.08 18.25 -6.27
C VAL A 174 -27.54 18.27 -5.82
N ASN A 175 -28.24 17.15 -5.92
CA ASN A 175 -29.65 17.02 -5.56
C ASN A 175 -29.91 17.27 -4.06
N ASN A 176 -28.95 16.96 -3.19
CA ASN A 176 -29.06 17.17 -1.74
C ASN A 176 -28.46 18.50 -1.27
N GLY A 177 -28.00 19.37 -2.18
CA GLY A 177 -27.52 20.71 -1.86
C GLY A 177 -26.29 20.74 -0.96
N ILE A 178 -25.39 19.76 -1.10
CA ILE A 178 -24.17 19.69 -0.29
C ILE A 178 -23.19 20.74 -0.77
N GLU A 179 -22.85 21.67 0.11
CA GLU A 179 -21.99 22.80 -0.21
C GLU A 179 -20.52 22.39 -0.42
N MET A 180 -19.89 22.97 -1.45
CA MET A 180 -18.50 22.71 -1.79
C MET A 180 -17.51 23.27 -0.75
N GLU A 181 -17.93 24.24 0.06
CA GLU A 181 -17.10 24.81 1.14
C GLU A 181 -16.95 23.90 2.36
N GLU A 182 -17.75 22.81 2.42
CA GLU A 182 -17.67 21.82 3.48
C GLU A 182 -17.06 20.51 2.97
N ILE A 183 -17.79 19.40 3.21
CA ILE A 183 -17.38 18.05 2.81
C ILE A 183 -17.42 17.86 1.28
N GLY A 184 -18.07 18.75 0.56
CA GLY A 184 -18.17 18.70 -0.90
C GLY A 184 -16.82 18.73 -1.62
N VAL A 185 -15.80 19.42 -1.07
CA VAL A 185 -14.43 19.42 -1.60
C VAL A 185 -13.85 18.01 -1.59
N VAL A 186 -14.06 17.27 -0.50
CA VAL A 186 -13.57 15.88 -0.36
C VAL A 186 -14.27 14.94 -1.34
N VAL A 187 -15.58 15.13 -1.53
CA VAL A 187 -16.34 14.35 -2.53
C VAL A 187 -15.89 14.69 -3.95
N ALA A 188 -15.59 15.96 -4.25
CA ALA A 188 -15.05 16.35 -5.54
C ALA A 188 -13.67 15.71 -5.81
N GLU A 189 -12.80 15.62 -4.80
CA GLU A 189 -11.54 14.88 -4.90
C GLU A 189 -11.75 13.40 -5.26
N ILE A 190 -12.70 12.73 -4.60
CA ILE A 190 -13.03 11.33 -4.90
C ILE A 190 -13.49 11.16 -6.34
N ILE A 191 -14.36 12.05 -6.81
CA ILE A 191 -14.84 12.04 -8.19
C ILE A 191 -13.68 12.26 -9.16
N GLU A 192 -12.82 13.25 -8.93
CA GLU A 192 -11.66 13.53 -9.77
C GLU A 192 -10.67 12.35 -9.80
N HIS A 193 -10.39 11.73 -8.65
CA HIS A 193 -9.54 10.54 -8.59
C HIS A 193 -10.12 9.35 -9.36
N THR A 194 -11.46 9.30 -9.51
CA THR A 194 -12.13 8.16 -10.16
C THR A 194 -12.30 8.36 -11.66
N ILE A 195 -12.73 9.54 -12.08
CA ILE A 195 -13.05 9.83 -13.49
C ILE A 195 -12.10 10.82 -14.17
N GLY A 196 -11.24 11.47 -13.39
CA GLY A 196 -10.26 12.43 -13.91
C GLY A 196 -9.20 11.77 -14.79
N GLU A 197 -8.63 12.51 -15.71
CA GLU A 197 -7.58 12.04 -16.63
C GLU A 197 -6.33 11.49 -15.90
N LYS A 198 -6.05 11.99 -14.70
CA LYS A 198 -4.92 11.59 -13.86
C LYS A 198 -5.25 10.45 -12.88
N SER A 199 -6.37 9.75 -13.08
CA SER A 199 -6.75 8.63 -12.21
C SER A 199 -5.65 7.57 -12.13
N ALA A 200 -5.02 7.45 -10.97
CA ALA A 200 -3.95 6.48 -10.67
C ALA A 200 -4.47 5.15 -10.11
N ILE A 201 -5.80 4.93 -10.15
CA ILE A 201 -6.42 3.69 -9.66
C ILE A 201 -6.02 2.54 -10.56
N ASN A 202 -5.23 1.61 -10.04
CA ASN A 202 -4.71 0.48 -10.82
C ASN A 202 -4.55 -0.82 -10.03
N THR A 203 -4.76 -0.83 -8.70
CA THR A 203 -4.67 -2.03 -7.87
C THR A 203 -6.05 -2.54 -7.44
N TYR A 204 -6.16 -3.86 -7.19
CA TYR A 204 -7.41 -4.46 -6.68
C TYR A 204 -7.86 -3.80 -5.38
N ARG A 205 -6.91 -3.49 -4.50
CA ARG A 205 -7.19 -2.84 -3.23
C ARG A 205 -7.83 -1.48 -3.41
N GLN A 206 -7.28 -0.63 -4.29
CA GLN A 206 -7.84 0.68 -4.58
C GLN A 206 -9.25 0.55 -5.18
N ILE A 207 -9.43 -0.34 -6.16
CA ILE A 207 -10.72 -0.57 -6.80
C ILE A 207 -11.76 -1.05 -5.79
N ASN A 208 -11.43 -2.01 -4.95
CA ASN A 208 -12.33 -2.52 -3.92
C ASN A 208 -12.68 -1.43 -2.91
N TYR A 209 -11.68 -0.63 -2.50
CA TYR A 209 -11.91 0.50 -1.59
C TYR A 209 -12.93 1.50 -2.16
N TYR A 210 -12.75 1.91 -3.42
CA TYR A 210 -13.70 2.83 -4.07
C TYR A 210 -15.08 2.20 -4.29
N LYS A 211 -15.15 0.91 -4.59
CA LYS A 211 -16.43 0.19 -4.66
C LYS A 211 -17.17 0.21 -3.33
N ASP A 212 -16.48 -0.09 -2.24
CA ASP A 212 -17.05 -0.04 -0.89
C ASP A 212 -17.51 1.38 -0.53
N LEU A 213 -16.72 2.39 -0.91
CA LEU A 213 -17.02 3.80 -0.68
C LEU A 213 -18.29 4.23 -1.44
N PHE A 214 -18.37 3.95 -2.74
CA PHE A 214 -19.55 4.25 -3.54
C PHE A 214 -20.76 3.45 -3.07
N HIS A 215 -20.60 2.19 -2.74
CA HIS A 215 -21.68 1.39 -2.18
C HIS A 215 -22.24 2.03 -0.90
N GLN A 216 -21.37 2.50 0.01
CA GLN A 216 -21.80 3.17 1.24
C GLN A 216 -22.62 4.44 0.96
N PHE A 217 -22.30 5.20 -0.09
CA PHE A 217 -23.02 6.42 -0.44
C PHE A 217 -24.31 6.16 -1.23
N LEU A 218 -24.30 5.16 -2.13
CA LEU A 218 -25.37 4.93 -3.08
C LEU A 218 -26.39 3.89 -2.61
N SER A 219 -26.12 3.15 -1.52
CA SER A 219 -27.02 2.10 -1.00
C SER A 219 -28.18 2.62 -0.13
N GLY A 220 -28.23 3.94 0.14
CA GLY A 220 -29.27 4.57 0.95
C GLY A 220 -30.55 4.89 0.14
N ASP A 221 -31.47 5.56 0.81
CA ASP A 221 -32.75 6.04 0.25
C ASP A 221 -32.62 7.28 -0.68
N GLY A 222 -31.41 7.66 -1.02
CA GLY A 222 -31.10 8.83 -1.85
C GLY A 222 -30.94 10.14 -1.05
N THR A 223 -31.14 10.11 0.27
CA THR A 223 -30.91 11.26 1.14
C THR A 223 -29.53 11.19 1.77
N ILE A 224 -28.68 12.12 1.39
CA ILE A 224 -27.35 12.26 2.00
C ILE A 224 -27.17 13.68 2.55
N ASN A 225 -26.43 13.79 3.63
CA ASN A 225 -26.02 15.07 4.21
C ASN A 225 -24.55 15.01 4.64
N SER A 226 -23.98 16.18 5.00
CA SER A 226 -22.57 16.28 5.41
C SER A 226 -22.22 15.36 6.58
N SER A 227 -23.13 15.13 7.52
CA SER A 227 -22.92 14.22 8.67
C SER A 227 -22.85 12.76 8.23
N PHE A 228 -23.74 12.32 7.34
CA PHE A 228 -23.71 10.97 6.79
C PHE A 228 -22.41 10.69 6.03
N ILE A 229 -21.99 11.63 5.19
CA ILE A 229 -20.73 11.51 4.41
C ILE A 229 -19.53 11.39 5.36
N ARG A 230 -19.44 12.26 6.38
CA ARG A 230 -18.36 12.16 7.39
C ARG A 230 -18.37 10.83 8.11
N HIS A 231 -19.56 10.35 8.52
CA HIS A 231 -19.68 9.04 9.15
C HIS A 231 -19.15 7.92 8.24
N ALA A 232 -19.47 7.95 6.94
CA ALA A 232 -18.96 6.98 5.98
C ALA A 232 -17.43 7.05 5.85
N PHE A 233 -16.83 8.24 5.84
CA PHE A 233 -15.38 8.40 5.79
C PHE A 233 -14.67 7.86 7.05
N TYR A 234 -15.23 8.10 8.22
CA TYR A 234 -14.70 7.47 9.45
C TYR A 234 -14.84 5.95 9.43
N LYS A 235 -16.00 5.44 9.03
CA LYS A 235 -16.29 3.99 8.94
C LYS A 235 -15.34 3.27 8.00
N LEU A 236 -15.07 3.86 6.84
CA LEU A 236 -14.19 3.30 5.80
C LEU A 236 -12.74 3.76 5.92
N ASN A 237 -12.41 4.51 6.97
CA ASN A 237 -11.08 5.07 7.18
C ASN A 237 -10.52 5.78 5.96
N TYR A 238 -11.26 6.78 5.44
CA TYR A 238 -10.85 7.62 4.32
C TYR A 238 -9.83 8.65 4.78
N ASN A 239 -8.62 8.21 5.07
CA ASN A 239 -7.52 9.02 5.61
C ASN A 239 -6.76 9.80 4.52
N SER A 240 -7.49 10.47 3.60
CA SER A 240 -6.90 11.42 2.66
C SER A 240 -6.51 12.70 3.39
N GLU A 241 -5.48 13.36 2.88
CA GLU A 241 -5.03 14.65 3.40
C GLU A 241 -6.16 15.69 3.38
N THR A 242 -6.88 15.76 2.26
CA THR A 242 -8.00 16.70 2.07
C THR A 242 -9.09 16.48 3.12
N PHE A 243 -9.44 15.24 3.43
CA PHE A 243 -10.45 14.98 4.46
C PHE A 243 -9.95 15.32 5.87
N ILE A 244 -8.72 15.00 6.18
CA ILE A 244 -8.13 15.32 7.50
C ILE A 244 -8.06 16.82 7.71
N ILE A 245 -7.62 17.59 6.71
CA ILE A 245 -7.60 19.06 6.77
C ILE A 245 -9.02 19.60 6.91
N ASN A 246 -9.98 19.09 6.14
CA ASN A 246 -11.39 19.49 6.24
C ASN A 246 -11.96 19.27 7.65
N GLU A 247 -11.61 18.17 8.33
CA GLU A 247 -12.03 17.93 9.71
C GLU A 247 -11.37 18.94 10.68
N TYR A 248 -10.08 19.26 10.50
CA TYR A 248 -9.41 20.27 11.32
C TYR A 248 -10.04 21.65 11.14
N GLU A 249 -10.33 22.07 9.92
CA GLU A 249 -10.98 23.34 9.61
C GLU A 249 -12.39 23.43 10.20
N ARG A 250 -13.17 22.34 10.08
CA ARG A 250 -14.49 22.23 10.70
C ARG A 250 -14.44 22.45 12.21
N LEU A 251 -13.52 21.76 12.88
CA LEU A 251 -13.36 21.86 14.32
C LEU A 251 -12.88 23.25 14.75
N ASN A 252 -11.92 23.82 14.02
CA ASN A 252 -11.43 25.19 14.24
C ASN A 252 -12.54 26.21 14.06
N LYS A 253 -13.32 26.11 12.99
CA LYS A 253 -14.46 27.01 12.70
C LYS A 253 -15.48 26.95 13.85
N ALA A 254 -15.82 25.75 14.34
CA ALA A 254 -16.71 25.60 15.46
C ALA A 254 -16.15 26.17 16.77
N CYS A 255 -14.86 25.93 17.06
CA CYS A 255 -14.16 26.50 18.22
C CYS A 255 -14.10 28.03 18.17
N SER A 256 -13.94 28.64 16.99
CA SER A 256 -13.86 30.09 16.83
C SER A 256 -15.18 30.81 17.18
N GLN A 257 -16.31 30.12 17.14
CA GLN A 257 -17.61 30.64 17.49
C GLN A 257 -17.88 30.61 19.01
N LEU A 258 -17.02 29.96 19.80
CA LEU A 258 -17.15 29.84 21.26
C LEU A 258 -16.32 30.93 21.95
N TYR A 259 -16.92 31.55 22.97
CA TYR A 259 -16.33 32.72 23.64
C TYR A 259 -15.33 32.34 24.73
N SER A 260 -15.58 31.28 25.49
CA SER A 260 -14.75 30.91 26.62
C SER A 260 -13.85 29.69 26.33
N ILE A 261 -12.67 29.68 26.93
CA ILE A 261 -11.75 28.53 26.86
C ILE A 261 -12.42 27.26 27.40
N LYS A 262 -13.23 27.39 28.47
CA LYS A 262 -13.96 26.23 29.04
C LYS A 262 -14.95 25.62 28.06
N GLU A 263 -15.68 26.47 27.29
CA GLU A 263 -16.62 25.99 26.26
C GLU A 263 -15.86 25.31 25.12
N LYS A 264 -14.72 25.86 24.68
CA LYS A 264 -13.87 25.23 23.65
C LYS A 264 -13.37 23.86 24.08
N ILE A 265 -12.84 23.75 25.29
CA ILE A 265 -12.40 22.47 25.85
C ILE A 265 -13.55 21.47 25.96
N ALA A 266 -14.72 21.90 26.47
CA ALA A 266 -15.89 21.04 26.56
C ALA A 266 -16.37 20.53 25.19
N PHE A 267 -16.40 21.42 24.18
CA PHE A 267 -16.72 21.06 22.80
C PHE A 267 -15.72 20.06 22.22
N LEU A 268 -14.42 20.34 22.31
CA LEU A 268 -13.38 19.48 21.79
C LEU A 268 -13.38 18.11 22.50
N SER A 269 -13.59 18.06 23.81
CA SER A 269 -13.72 16.82 24.56
C SER A 269 -14.92 15.98 24.12
N TYR A 270 -16.04 16.65 23.77
CA TYR A 270 -17.20 15.98 23.22
C TYR A 270 -16.96 15.44 21.81
N GLU A 271 -16.30 16.22 20.94
CA GLU A 271 -15.91 15.75 19.59
C GLU A 271 -14.90 14.60 19.69
N LEU A 272 -13.92 14.65 20.60
CA LEU A 272 -12.99 13.54 20.86
C LEU A 272 -13.72 12.26 21.25
N LYS A 273 -14.72 12.39 22.14
CA LYS A 273 -15.59 11.25 22.50
C LYS A 273 -16.28 10.67 21.26
N LYS A 274 -16.85 11.50 20.38
CA LYS A 274 -17.47 11.04 19.13
C LYS A 274 -16.49 10.31 18.23
N VAL A 275 -15.31 10.92 17.98
CA VAL A 275 -14.25 10.34 17.15
C VAL A 275 -13.85 8.97 17.69
N ASN A 276 -13.68 8.83 19.02
CA ASN A 276 -13.32 7.56 19.65
C ASN A 276 -14.42 6.49 19.56
N GLN A 277 -15.68 6.90 19.44
CA GLN A 277 -16.83 6.01 19.32
C GLN A 277 -17.12 5.55 17.88
N PHE A 278 -16.52 6.19 16.86
CA PHE A 278 -16.70 5.72 15.49
C PHE A 278 -16.18 4.29 15.33
N PHE A 279 -17.01 3.46 14.74
CA PHE A 279 -16.60 2.12 14.33
C PHE A 279 -15.90 2.21 12.99
N CYS A 280 -14.65 1.80 12.92
CA CYS A 280 -13.90 1.68 11.68
C CYS A 280 -13.93 0.22 11.22
N THR A 281 -14.19 0.00 9.94
CA THR A 281 -14.12 -1.34 9.35
C THR A 281 -12.68 -1.85 9.40
N PRO A 282 -12.41 -2.99 10.06
CA PRO A 282 -11.06 -3.53 10.14
C PRO A 282 -10.49 -3.78 8.73
N ARG A 283 -9.20 -3.46 8.54
CA ARG A 283 -8.45 -3.66 7.29
C ARG A 283 -8.89 -2.81 6.09
N ASN A 284 -9.88 -1.95 6.23
CA ASN A 284 -10.25 -1.02 5.18
C ASN A 284 -9.62 0.35 5.47
N SER A 285 -8.78 0.85 4.58
CA SER A 285 -8.13 2.15 4.68
C SER A 285 -7.78 2.65 3.30
N TYR A 286 -8.04 3.93 3.04
CA TYR A 286 -7.65 4.56 1.79
C TYR A 286 -6.13 4.53 1.61
N GLN A 287 -5.39 5.00 2.60
CA GLN A 287 -3.93 4.92 2.65
C GLN A 287 -3.46 4.05 3.83
N PRO A 288 -3.00 2.80 3.56
CA PRO A 288 -2.71 1.83 4.62
C PRO A 288 -1.48 2.15 5.45
N PHE A 289 -0.59 2.99 4.91
CA PHE A 289 0.68 3.35 5.56
C PHE A 289 0.58 4.60 6.41
N LEU A 290 -0.57 5.30 6.36
CA LEU A 290 -0.85 6.46 7.19
C LEU A 290 -1.71 6.06 8.40
N PRO A 291 -1.61 6.81 9.50
CA PRO A 291 -2.49 6.64 10.65
C PRO A 291 -3.96 6.74 10.25
N SER A 292 -4.83 6.10 11.02
CA SER A 292 -6.26 6.16 10.76
C SER A 292 -6.82 7.58 10.93
N VAL A 293 -7.98 7.85 10.32
CA VAL A 293 -8.72 9.11 10.53
C VAL A 293 -8.92 9.38 12.02
N LYS A 294 -9.29 8.35 12.79
CA LYS A 294 -9.49 8.46 14.25
C LYS A 294 -8.23 8.91 14.97
N GLU A 295 -7.09 8.33 14.64
CA GLU A 295 -5.81 8.67 15.26
C GLU A 295 -5.38 10.07 14.90
N GLN A 296 -5.48 10.46 13.62
CA GLN A 296 -5.06 11.79 13.18
C GLN A 296 -5.94 12.88 13.80
N VAL A 297 -7.26 12.76 13.67
CA VAL A 297 -8.20 13.75 14.20
C VAL A 297 -8.22 13.74 15.73
N GLY A 298 -8.17 12.55 16.34
CA GLY A 298 -8.11 12.39 17.79
C GLY A 298 -6.86 13.02 18.40
N ASN A 299 -5.69 12.78 17.82
CA ASN A 299 -4.44 13.38 18.28
C ASN A 299 -4.46 14.90 18.13
N TRP A 300 -4.96 15.42 17.01
CA TRP A 300 -5.11 16.85 16.80
C TRP A 300 -6.01 17.48 17.89
N ILE A 301 -7.17 16.87 18.21
CA ILE A 301 -8.06 17.36 19.26
C ILE A 301 -7.36 17.36 20.62
N VAL A 302 -6.62 16.31 20.94
CA VAL A 302 -5.88 16.22 22.22
C VAL A 302 -4.83 17.32 22.32
N GLU A 303 -4.08 17.60 21.27
CA GLU A 303 -3.09 18.68 21.27
C GLU A 303 -3.75 20.05 21.38
N GLU A 304 -4.90 20.26 20.74
CA GLU A 304 -5.65 21.52 20.83
C GLU A 304 -6.20 21.75 22.26
N ILE A 305 -6.73 20.72 22.91
CA ILE A 305 -7.16 20.79 24.31
C ILE A 305 -5.98 21.15 25.20
N ARG A 306 -4.83 20.48 25.06
CA ARG A 306 -3.62 20.78 25.83
C ARG A 306 -3.14 22.21 25.65
N PHE A 307 -3.21 22.71 24.41
CA PHE A 307 -2.85 24.07 24.08
C PHE A 307 -3.78 25.08 24.81
N LEU A 308 -5.09 24.83 24.79
CA LEU A 308 -6.06 25.66 25.48
C LEU A 308 -5.94 25.59 27.03
N GLU A 309 -5.61 24.45 27.58
CA GLU A 309 -5.40 24.27 29.04
C GLU A 309 -4.15 24.98 29.55
N LYS A 310 -3.09 25.02 28.79
CA LYS A 310 -1.83 25.69 29.17
C LYS A 310 -1.92 27.22 29.17
N GLY A 311 -3.05 27.76 28.72
CA GLY A 311 -3.28 29.20 28.67
C GLY A 311 -2.22 29.92 27.80
N THR A 312 -2.57 30.18 26.58
CA THR A 312 -1.70 30.84 25.60
C THR A 312 -1.01 32.08 26.09
N LEU A 313 0.29 32.03 26.25
CA LEU A 313 1.16 33.09 25.78
C LEU A 313 1.89 32.52 24.56
N PRO A 314 2.08 33.28 23.45
CA PRO A 314 3.08 32.96 22.50
C PRO A 314 4.42 33.10 23.22
N VAL A 315 4.80 32.02 23.89
CA VAL A 315 6.21 31.87 24.22
C VAL A 315 6.86 31.79 22.87
N GLU A 316 7.55 32.87 22.48
CA GLU A 316 8.63 32.79 21.51
C GLU A 316 9.21 31.41 21.66
N TYR A 317 9.52 30.74 20.54
CA TYR A 317 10.15 29.42 20.52
C TYR A 317 11.55 29.53 21.17
N THR A 318 11.60 29.95 22.39
CA THR A 318 12.72 29.86 23.28
C THR A 318 12.67 28.50 23.95
N ASN A 319 13.46 27.59 23.43
CA ASN A 319 14.14 26.48 24.06
C ASN A 319 13.90 26.28 25.58
N THR A 320 12.66 26.04 26.03
CA THR A 320 12.40 25.61 27.40
C THR A 320 11.29 24.59 27.43
N LEU A 321 11.58 23.41 26.91
CA LEU A 321 11.02 22.17 27.44
C LEU A 321 11.70 21.91 28.79
N SER A 322 11.38 22.69 29.78
CA SER A 322 11.79 22.45 31.16
C SER A 322 10.54 22.29 32.03
N GLU A 323 9.78 21.21 31.79
CA GLU A 323 9.10 20.56 32.89
C GLU A 323 10.17 19.77 33.65
N PRO A 324 10.28 19.88 34.99
CA PRO A 324 11.33 19.19 35.76
C PRO A 324 11.36 17.66 35.56
N ASP A 325 10.30 17.07 35.03
CA ASP A 325 10.14 15.62 34.80
C ASP A 325 10.17 15.18 33.32
N SER A 326 10.53 16.07 32.40
CA SER A 326 10.50 15.72 30.96
C SER A 326 11.72 14.91 30.48
N LYS A 327 12.71 14.71 31.33
CA LYS A 327 13.93 13.94 31.00
C LYS A 327 13.94 12.58 31.67
N ILE A 328 14.45 11.60 30.96
CA ILE A 328 14.73 10.29 31.53
C ILE A 328 16.01 10.40 32.34
N HIS A 329 15.88 10.37 33.67
CA HIS A 329 17.00 10.39 34.58
C HIS A 329 17.70 9.03 34.60
N THR A 330 19.00 9.01 34.29
CA THR A 330 19.77 7.77 34.27
C THR A 330 20.94 7.84 35.24
N SER A 331 21.28 6.71 35.85
CA SER A 331 22.46 6.54 36.64
C SER A 331 23.75 6.37 35.79
N LEU A 332 23.59 6.40 34.46
CA LEU A 332 24.71 6.26 33.53
C LEU A 332 25.51 7.56 33.42
N SER A 333 26.82 7.47 33.23
CA SER A 333 27.59 8.61 32.77
C SER A 333 27.31 8.87 31.27
N VAL A 334 27.56 10.10 30.78
CA VAL A 334 27.43 10.46 29.37
C VAL A 334 28.19 9.48 28.47
N ALA A 335 29.38 9.04 28.90
CA ALA A 335 30.21 8.09 28.17
C ALA A 335 29.56 6.70 28.05
N LYS A 336 29.02 6.18 29.16
CA LYS A 336 28.29 4.88 29.16
C LYS A 336 27.03 4.96 28.32
N LEU A 337 26.26 6.04 28.42
CA LEU A 337 25.06 6.28 27.59
C LEU A 337 25.41 6.29 26.10
N ALA A 338 26.46 6.99 25.72
CA ALA A 338 26.95 7.04 24.33
C ALA A 338 27.31 5.64 23.79
N VAL A 339 27.96 4.79 24.59
CA VAL A 339 28.31 3.42 24.19
C VAL A 339 27.07 2.56 24.02
N ILE A 340 26.06 2.66 24.93
CA ILE A 340 24.79 1.90 24.82
C ILE A 340 24.06 2.31 23.54
N ILE A 341 23.90 3.60 23.28
CA ILE A 341 23.26 4.10 22.06
C ILE A 341 24.02 3.61 20.81
N ARG A 342 25.35 3.59 20.86
CA ARG A 342 26.15 3.05 19.76
C ARG A 342 25.88 1.57 19.52
N LEU A 343 25.75 0.75 20.57
CA LEU A 343 25.41 -0.66 20.45
C LEU A 343 24.04 -0.84 19.77
N LEU A 344 23.03 -0.08 20.19
CA LEU A 344 21.69 -0.14 19.59
C LEU A 344 21.67 0.26 18.10
N VAL A 345 22.55 1.18 17.70
CA VAL A 345 22.70 1.58 16.29
C VAL A 345 23.47 0.51 15.49
N VAL A 346 24.55 -0.04 16.05
CA VAL A 346 25.37 -1.07 15.39
C VAL A 346 24.57 -2.36 15.18
N ASP A 347 23.77 -2.73 16.17
CA ASP A 347 22.87 -3.92 16.11
C ASP A 347 21.56 -3.65 15.34
N LYS A 348 21.43 -2.47 14.72
CA LYS A 348 20.26 -2.05 13.94
C LYS A 348 18.94 -2.06 14.71
N ILE A 349 18.95 -1.96 16.03
CA ILE A 349 17.75 -1.72 16.84
C ILE A 349 17.29 -0.27 16.63
N ILE A 350 18.23 0.68 16.53
CA ILE A 350 17.99 2.06 16.10
C ILE A 350 18.39 2.17 14.61
N ILE A 351 17.44 2.46 13.75
CA ILE A 351 17.60 2.48 12.27
C ILE A 351 17.62 3.88 11.66
N ASN A 352 17.93 4.90 12.44
CA ASN A 352 18.02 6.28 11.95
C ASN A 352 19.08 6.41 10.85
N ARG A 353 18.74 7.09 9.73
CA ARG A 353 19.67 7.29 8.60
C ARG A 353 20.91 8.11 8.97
N THR A 354 20.80 9.01 9.95
CA THR A 354 21.88 9.92 10.36
C THR A 354 22.04 9.92 11.87
N VAL A 355 23.28 9.85 12.35
CA VAL A 355 23.61 9.73 13.77
C VAL A 355 23.45 11.07 14.51
N ALA A 356 23.87 12.19 13.91
CA ALA A 356 23.89 13.49 14.58
C ALA A 356 22.49 13.98 15.05
N PRO A 357 21.40 13.91 14.26
CA PRO A 357 20.05 14.25 14.75
C PRO A 357 19.59 13.34 15.88
N MET A 358 19.90 12.06 15.80
CA MET A 358 19.56 11.08 16.85
C MET A 358 20.26 11.43 18.17
N LEU A 359 21.56 11.74 18.14
CA LEU A 359 22.30 12.14 19.33
C LEU A 359 21.78 13.45 19.94
N ARG A 360 21.27 14.40 19.13
CA ARG A 360 20.57 15.60 19.63
C ARG A 360 19.30 15.25 20.41
N ILE A 361 18.53 14.28 19.93
CA ILE A 361 17.33 13.79 20.62
C ILE A 361 17.74 13.17 21.95
N VAL A 362 18.73 12.25 21.96
CA VAL A 362 19.24 11.62 23.17
C VAL A 362 19.72 12.66 24.19
N GLY A 363 20.50 13.67 23.76
CA GLY A 363 21.01 14.72 24.62
C GLY A 363 19.91 15.58 25.25
N ARG A 364 18.76 15.75 24.57
CA ARG A 364 17.59 16.48 25.08
C ARG A 364 16.70 15.63 26.00
N THR A 365 16.59 14.33 25.72
CA THR A 365 15.67 13.42 26.42
C THR A 365 16.27 12.80 27.67
N PHE A 366 17.59 12.63 27.74
CA PHE A 366 18.25 11.98 28.88
C PHE A 366 19.01 12.99 29.73
N SER A 367 19.05 12.73 31.03
CA SER A 367 19.95 13.36 31.99
C SER A 367 20.78 12.29 32.72
N THR A 368 21.87 12.68 33.36
CA THR A 368 22.72 11.80 34.12
C THR A 368 22.76 12.28 35.58
N LEU A 369 23.22 11.44 36.53
CA LEU A 369 23.38 11.83 37.94
C LEU A 369 24.29 13.07 38.15
N GLN A 370 25.14 13.38 37.18
CA GLN A 370 26.08 14.47 37.28
C GLN A 370 25.73 15.70 36.44
N LYS A 371 24.81 15.56 35.48
CA LYS A 371 24.45 16.63 34.52
C LYS A 371 23.02 16.50 34.09
N ASP A 372 22.22 17.51 34.35
CA ASP A 372 20.85 17.60 33.87
C ASP A 372 20.79 17.87 32.35
N ASP A 373 21.80 18.58 31.83
CA ASP A 373 21.91 18.84 30.39
C ASP A 373 23.17 18.16 29.83
N ILE A 374 22.93 17.22 28.92
CA ILE A 374 24.02 16.51 28.23
C ILE A 374 24.47 17.35 27.03
N SER A 375 25.73 17.79 27.08
CA SER A 375 26.34 18.47 25.92
C SER A 375 26.39 17.55 24.73
N ILE A 376 25.77 17.98 23.60
CA ILE A 376 25.73 17.21 22.35
C ILE A 376 27.12 16.89 21.85
N GLY A 377 28.07 17.84 21.89
CA GLY A 377 29.43 17.63 21.47
C GLY A 377 30.15 16.60 22.33
N SER A 378 29.92 16.57 23.67
CA SER A 378 30.46 15.54 24.56
C SER A 378 29.90 14.16 24.25
N LEU A 379 28.58 14.07 24.00
CA LEU A 379 27.92 12.82 23.64
C LEU A 379 28.44 12.28 22.30
N GLU A 380 28.60 13.15 21.30
CA GLU A 380 29.09 12.82 19.97
C GLU A 380 30.53 12.33 19.99
N THR A 381 31.40 13.02 20.72
CA THR A 381 32.79 12.60 20.90
C THR A 381 32.86 11.20 21.53
N LYS A 382 32.11 10.96 22.60
CA LYS A 382 32.09 9.65 23.30
C LYS A 382 31.39 8.54 22.49
N TYR A 383 30.51 8.89 21.61
CA TYR A 383 29.86 7.96 20.67
C TYR A 383 30.87 7.46 19.63
N HIS A 384 31.66 8.36 19.02
CA HIS A 384 32.60 8.01 17.96
C HIS A 384 33.91 7.41 18.50
N ALA A 385 34.40 7.88 19.64
CA ALA A 385 35.67 7.46 20.23
C ALA A 385 35.52 7.11 21.73
N PRO A 386 34.83 6.00 22.08
CA PRO A 386 34.69 5.55 23.46
C PRO A 386 36.05 5.01 23.98
N ASP A 387 36.38 5.34 25.21
CA ASP A 387 37.57 4.81 25.87
C ASP A 387 37.37 3.35 26.33
N LYS A 388 38.52 2.61 26.48
CA LYS A 388 38.49 1.19 26.86
C LYS A 388 37.85 0.95 28.22
N THR A 389 38.01 1.86 29.16
CA THR A 389 37.45 1.73 30.52
C THR A 389 35.93 1.84 30.50
N THR A 390 35.39 2.75 29.70
CA THR A 390 33.95 2.87 29.49
C THR A 390 33.35 1.63 28.79
N ILE A 391 34.03 1.12 27.76
CA ILE A 391 33.62 -0.10 27.06
C ILE A 391 33.56 -1.28 28.02
N ASN A 392 34.58 -1.49 28.85
CA ASN A 392 34.62 -2.56 29.83
C ASN A 392 33.50 -2.40 30.88
N ALA A 393 33.27 -1.20 31.38
CA ALA A 393 32.17 -0.94 32.34
C ALA A 393 30.79 -1.19 31.76
N VAL A 394 30.57 -0.90 30.48
CA VAL A 394 29.29 -1.24 29.80
C VAL A 394 29.17 -2.74 29.58
N ARG A 395 30.26 -3.42 29.22
CA ARG A 395 30.27 -4.89 29.11
C ARG A 395 29.87 -5.57 30.42
N ASP A 396 30.48 -5.15 31.54
CA ASP A 396 30.14 -5.72 32.83
C ASP A 396 28.69 -5.46 33.23
N MET A 397 28.16 -4.30 32.88
CA MET A 397 26.74 -3.97 33.04
C MET A 397 25.83 -4.87 32.21
N LEU A 398 26.20 -5.16 30.94
CA LEU A 398 25.43 -6.07 30.09
C LEU A 398 25.40 -7.50 30.66
N PHE A 399 26.52 -8.01 31.20
CA PHE A 399 26.53 -9.29 31.91
C PHE A 399 25.61 -9.29 33.12
N LYS A 400 25.58 -8.20 33.87
CA LYS A 400 24.61 -8.05 34.98
C LYS A 400 23.14 -8.09 34.50
N TRP A 401 22.86 -7.46 33.37
CA TRP A 401 21.51 -7.48 32.79
C TRP A 401 21.11 -8.87 32.28
N ILE A 402 22.03 -9.63 31.69
CA ILE A 402 21.78 -11.03 31.31
C ILE A 402 21.39 -11.86 32.54
N ASN A 403 22.09 -11.68 33.69
CA ASN A 403 21.77 -12.37 34.93
C ASN A 403 20.42 -11.93 35.52
N ILE A 404 19.99 -10.70 35.29
CA ILE A 404 18.67 -10.20 35.70
C ILE A 404 17.59 -10.82 34.83
N LEU A 405 17.79 -10.84 33.50
CA LEU A 405 16.86 -11.46 32.54
C LEU A 405 16.63 -12.95 32.85
N GLY A 406 17.68 -13.66 33.30
CA GLY A 406 17.53 -15.06 33.72
C GLY A 406 16.72 -15.27 35.01
N LYS A 407 16.32 -14.19 35.69
CA LYS A 407 15.51 -14.22 36.92
C LYS A 407 14.08 -13.66 36.73
N LEU A 408 13.80 -13.07 35.55
CA LEU A 408 12.48 -12.63 35.12
C LEU A 408 11.72 -13.76 34.45
#